data_c07454bd66cb024845fb7dd53e356c7f
#
_entry.id   c07454bd66cb024845fb7dd53e356c7f
#
_cell.length_a   1.000
_cell.length_b   1.000
_cell.length_c   1.000
_cell.angle_alpha   90.00
_cell.angle_beta   90.00
_cell.angle_gamma   90.00
#
_symmetry.space_group_name_H-M   'P 1'
#
loop_
_entity.id
_entity.type
_entity.pdbx_description
1 polymer ?
#
loop_
_entity_poly.entity_id
_entity_poly.type
_entity_poly.pdbx_seq_one_letter_code
_entity_poly.pdbx_strand_id
1 'polypeptide(L)' 'MAKKKILMVCEAFGGGVFTYVSQLCNDMVDDFDVYLAYSLRPQTPKNYKDFLDQRVHLIEMQNVGVKGL' A
#
# COMPACT_ATOMS: atom_id res chain seq x y z
N MET A 1 23.24 -1.47 -8.40
CA MET A 1 23.05 -2.30 -7.21
C MET A 1 21.58 -2.46 -6.91
N ALA A 2 21.23 -3.63 -6.41
CA ALA A 2 19.84 -3.89 -6.10
C ALA A 2 19.41 -3.09 -4.87
N LYS A 3 18.21 -2.55 -4.91
CA LYS A 3 17.63 -1.86 -3.76
C LYS A 3 17.19 -2.87 -2.72
N LYS A 4 17.22 -2.46 -1.47
CA LYS A 4 16.64 -3.27 -0.41
C LYS A 4 15.13 -3.28 -0.55
N LYS A 5 14.51 -4.41 -0.23
CA LYS A 5 13.07 -4.55 -0.30
C LYS A 5 12.46 -4.15 1.02
N ILE A 6 11.36 -3.44 0.95
CA ILE A 6 10.59 -3.03 2.11
C ILE A 6 9.14 -3.46 1.90
N LEU A 7 8.56 -4.08 2.91
CA LEU A 7 7.14 -4.45 2.88
C LEU A 7 6.39 -3.58 3.87
N MET A 8 5.42 -2.82 3.35
CA MET A 8 4.51 -2.04 4.16
C MET A 8 3.17 -2.75 4.21
N VAL A 9 2.58 -2.86 5.38
CA VAL A 9 1.28 -3.51 5.55
C VAL A 9 0.29 -2.49 6.08
N CYS A 10 -0.83 -2.34 5.38
CA CYS A 10 -1.86 -1.39 5.74
C CYS A 10 -3.23 -2.06 5.67
N GLU A 11 -3.78 -2.43 6.82
CA GLU A 11 -5.05 -3.14 6.85
C GLU A 11 -6.24 -2.25 6.49
N ALA A 12 -6.16 -0.98 6.87
CA ALA A 12 -7.26 -0.05 6.65
C ALA A 12 -6.80 1.07 5.72
N PHE A 13 -6.77 0.78 4.44
CA PHE A 13 -6.21 1.68 3.44
C PHE A 13 -7.23 2.72 3.01
N GLY A 14 -7.47 3.72 3.88
CA GLY A 14 -8.41 4.78 3.58
C GLY A 14 -8.23 5.97 4.50
N GLY A 15 -8.89 7.07 4.19
CA GLY A 15 -8.83 8.29 4.98
C GLY A 15 -7.43 8.83 5.13
N GLY A 16 -7.10 9.32 6.32
CA GLY A 16 -5.78 9.88 6.60
C GLY A 16 -4.67 8.84 6.49
N VAL A 17 -4.97 7.59 6.82
CA VAL A 17 -3.98 6.52 6.71
C VAL A 17 -3.58 6.33 5.25
N PHE A 18 -4.56 6.36 4.34
CA PHE A 18 -4.28 6.25 2.92
C PHE A 18 -3.30 7.34 2.46
N THR A 19 -3.57 8.58 2.83
CA THR A 19 -2.73 9.69 2.43
C THR A 19 -1.31 9.53 2.97
N TYR A 20 -1.20 9.19 4.25
CA TYR A 20 0.10 9.04 4.88
C TYR A 20 0.91 7.92 4.24
N VAL A 21 0.30 6.75 4.09
CA VAL A 21 0.99 5.58 3.55
C VAL A 21 1.38 5.79 2.09
N SER A 22 0.49 6.40 1.30
CA SER A 22 0.80 6.68 -0.10
C SER A 22 2.01 7.58 -0.25
N GLN A 23 2.06 8.66 0.54
CA GLN A 23 3.20 9.57 0.50
C GLN A 23 4.47 8.89 0.95
N LEU A 24 4.39 8.10 2.00
CA LEU A 24 5.56 7.40 2.52
C LEU A 24 6.12 6.43 1.49
N CYS A 25 5.26 5.66 0.85
CA CYS A 25 5.70 4.75 -0.20
C CYS A 25 6.37 5.49 -1.35
N ASN A 26 5.75 6.59 -1.78
CA ASN A 26 6.30 7.36 -2.90
C ASN A 26 7.65 7.97 -2.56
N ASP A 27 7.83 8.36 -1.31
CA ASP A 27 9.12 8.94 -0.89
C ASP A 27 10.22 7.89 -0.84
N MET A 28 9.87 6.64 -0.61
CA MET A 28 10.86 5.58 -0.44
C MET A 28 11.27 4.87 -1.73
N VAL A 29 10.53 5.05 -2.83
CA VAL A 29 10.79 4.27 -4.04
C VAL A 29 12.13 4.57 -4.69
N ASP A 30 12.73 5.72 -4.39
CA ASP A 30 14.05 6.03 -4.94
C ASP A 30 15.14 5.22 -4.25
N ASP A 31 14.95 4.89 -2.98
CA ASP A 31 15.98 4.22 -2.19
C ASP A 31 15.68 2.76 -1.93
N PHE A 32 14.41 2.36 -2.03
CA PHE A 32 13.97 1.01 -1.70
C PHE A 32 13.05 0.45 -2.76
N ASP A 33 13.01 -0.87 -2.81
CA ASP A 33 12.05 -1.61 -3.62
C ASP A 33 10.82 -1.81 -2.74
N VAL A 34 9.81 -0.97 -2.92
CA VAL A 34 8.70 -0.87 -1.98
C VAL A 34 7.56 -1.78 -2.38
N TYR A 35 7.12 -2.60 -1.44
CA TYR A 35 5.95 -3.46 -1.57
C TYR A 35 4.91 -3.01 -0.57
N LEU A 36 3.69 -2.77 -1.03
CA LEU A 36 2.59 -2.34 -0.17
C LEU A 36 1.49 -3.40 -0.19
N ALA A 37 1.31 -4.06 0.95
CA ALA A 37 0.20 -4.98 1.15
C ALA A 37 -0.92 -4.21 1.85
N TYR A 38 -2.10 -4.21 1.25
CA TYR A 38 -3.20 -3.36 1.72
C TYR A 38 -4.54 -4.06 1.59
N SER A 39 -5.50 -3.61 2.38
CA SER A 39 -6.88 -4.06 2.27
C SER A 39 -7.75 -2.88 1.89
N LEU A 40 -8.58 -3.07 0.88
CA LEU A 40 -9.51 -2.02 0.46
C LEU A 40 -10.63 -1.87 1.49
N ARG A 41 -11.01 -0.63 1.72
CA ARG A 41 -12.10 -0.27 2.64
C ARG A 41 -13.09 0.64 1.93
N PRO A 42 -14.29 0.82 2.49
CA PRO A 42 -15.26 1.72 1.84
C PRO A 42 -14.71 3.12 1.63
N GLN A 43 -13.82 3.60 2.50
CA GLN A 43 -13.25 4.93 2.38
C GLN A 43 -12.02 4.99 1.49
N THR A 44 -11.57 3.86 0.92
CA THR A 44 -10.46 3.87 -0.02
C THR A 44 -10.92 4.52 -1.32
N PRO A 45 -10.22 5.54 -1.83
CA PRO A 45 -10.61 6.13 -3.11
C PRO A 45 -10.58 5.10 -4.21
N LYS A 46 -11.53 5.16 -5.14
CA LYS A 46 -11.57 4.22 -6.24
C LYS A 46 -10.35 4.33 -7.14
N ASN A 47 -9.80 5.53 -7.24
CA ASN A 47 -8.61 5.78 -8.05
C ASN A 47 -7.34 5.77 -7.21
N TYR A 48 -7.31 4.95 -6.17
CA TYR A 48 -6.19 4.94 -5.23
C TYR A 48 -4.84 4.67 -5.91
N LYS A 49 -4.84 3.91 -7.00
CA LYS A 49 -3.58 3.61 -7.68
C LYS A 49 -2.96 4.83 -8.31
N ASP A 50 -3.76 5.85 -8.61
CA ASP A 50 -3.25 7.09 -9.21
C ASP A 50 -2.40 7.89 -8.23
N PHE A 51 -2.56 7.63 -6.93
CA PHE A 51 -1.80 8.34 -5.89
C PHE A 51 -0.50 7.65 -5.55
N LEU A 52 -0.22 6.50 -6.15
CA LEU A 52 0.97 5.72 -5.84
C LEU A 52 1.91 5.70 -7.04
N ASP A 53 3.20 5.82 -6.75
CA ASP A 53 4.23 5.72 -7.78
C ASP A 53 4.15 4.36 -8.44
N GLN A 54 4.38 4.32 -9.75
CA GLN A 54 4.31 3.07 -10.50
C GLN A 54 5.32 2.03 -10.03
N ARG A 55 6.37 2.48 -9.36
CA ARG A 55 7.41 1.58 -8.85
C ARG A 55 7.02 0.87 -7.56
N VAL A 56 5.92 1.29 -6.94
CA VAL A 56 5.42 0.60 -5.74
C VAL A 56 4.70 -0.68 -6.16
N HIS A 57 5.13 -1.81 -5.60
CA HIS A 57 4.50 -3.10 -5.89
C HIS A 57 3.29 -3.26 -4.99
N LEU A 58 2.11 -3.39 -5.58
CA LEU A 58 0.85 -3.44 -4.84
C LEU A 58 0.42 -4.87 -4.63
N ILE A 59 0.09 -5.21 -3.39
CA ILE A 59 -0.41 -6.53 -3.01
C ILE A 59 -1.74 -6.33 -2.30
N GLU A 60 -2.83 -6.62 -2.97
CA GLU A 60 -4.15 -6.48 -2.38
C GLU A 60 -4.45 -7.68 -1.50
N MET A 61 -4.64 -7.43 -0.21
CA MET A 61 -5.01 -8.49 0.72
C MET A 61 -6.52 -8.63 0.76
N GLN A 62 -6.98 -9.86 0.73
CA GLN A 62 -8.39 -10.11 0.86
C GLN A 62 -8.76 -10.15 2.33
N ASN A 63 -9.89 -9.54 2.65
CA ASN A 63 -10.31 -9.41 4.04
C ASN A 63 -11.16 -10.62 4.46
N VAL A 64 -10.71 -11.82 4.10
CA VAL A 64 -11.48 -13.02 4.39
C VAL A 64 -10.91 -13.80 5.56
N GLY A 65 -9.66 -13.57 5.89
CA GLY A 65 -8.99 -14.38 6.89
C GLY A 65 -9.69 -14.36 8.24
N VAL A 66 -10.08 -13.18 8.67
CA VAL A 66 -10.71 -13.03 9.98
C VAL A 66 -12.03 -13.77 10.04
N LYS A 67 -12.81 -13.69 8.97
CA LYS A 67 -14.11 -14.36 8.96
C LYS A 67 -13.98 -15.84 8.68
N GLY A 68 -12.98 -16.18 7.90
CA GLY A 68 -12.76 -17.57 7.54
C GLY A 68 -12.26 -18.41 8.68
N LEU A 69 -11.77 -17.76 9.67
CA LEU A 69 -11.33 -18.47 10.86
C LEU A 69 -12.52 -18.88 11.70
#